data_e4e515a83f2cae089f85d5e1384a23b9
#
_entry.id   e4e515a83f2cae089f85d5e1384a23b9
#
_cell.length_a   1.000
_cell.length_b   1.000
_cell.length_c   1.000
_cell.angle_alpha   90.00
_cell.angle_beta   90.00
_cell.angle_gamma   90.00
#
_symmetry.space_group_name_H-M   'P 1'
#
loop_
_entity.id
_entity.type
_entity.pdbx_description
1 polymer ?
#
loop_
_entity_poly.entity_id
_entity_poly.type
_entity_poly.pdbx_seq_one_letter_code
_entity_poly.pdbx_strand_id
1 'polypeptide(L)'
;MNIPITSASAIGEVVRASRKAQKIRQDDAAGSIGVSENFLGKVERGSESVQWGKLFQVLEGLGIHVMVDVPEDVAAHLEAVRSKGQ
;
A
#
# COMPACT_ATOMS: atom_id res chain seq x y z
N MET A 1 11.79 2.59 -9.26
CA MET A 1 12.10 1.16 -9.22
C MET A 1 10.87 0.37 -8.82
N ASN A 2 10.58 -0.69 -9.55
CA ASN A 2 9.40 -1.51 -9.28
C ASN A 2 9.80 -2.77 -8.53
N ILE A 3 9.06 -3.07 -7.47
CA ILE A 3 9.33 -4.22 -6.62
C ILE A 3 8.13 -5.15 -6.69
N PRO A 4 8.32 -6.41 -7.11
CA PRO A 4 7.19 -7.34 -7.14
C PRO A 4 6.75 -7.70 -5.73
N ILE A 5 5.43 -7.70 -5.52
CA ILE A 5 4.84 -7.98 -4.23
C ILE A 5 3.92 -9.19 -4.37
N THR A 6 4.21 -10.23 -3.61
CA THR A 6 3.43 -11.46 -3.66
C THR A 6 2.86 -11.87 -2.31
N SER A 7 3.00 -11.04 -1.29
CA SER A 7 2.52 -11.39 0.05
C SER A 7 2.30 -10.14 0.89
N ALA A 8 1.51 -10.29 1.93
CA ALA A 8 1.32 -9.21 2.89
C ALA A 8 2.64 -8.86 3.59
N SER A 9 3.47 -9.86 3.81
CA SER A 9 4.78 -9.64 4.42
C SER A 9 5.64 -8.73 3.55
N ALA A 10 5.61 -8.92 2.24
CA ALA A 10 6.38 -8.10 1.32
C ALA A 10 5.88 -6.65 1.33
N ILE A 11 4.57 -6.45 1.38
CA ILE A 11 4.00 -5.10 1.52
C ILE A 11 4.50 -4.47 2.81
N GLY A 12 4.47 -5.23 3.91
CA GLY A 12 4.93 -4.71 5.19
C GLY A 12 6.37 -4.27 5.17
N GLU A 13 7.21 -5.04 4.49
CA GLU A 13 8.62 -4.69 4.37
C GLU A 13 8.81 -3.37 3.60
N VAL A 14 8.06 -3.20 2.52
CA VAL A 14 8.13 -1.97 1.73
C VAL A 14 7.67 -0.77 2.55
N VAL A 15 6.58 -0.94 3.29
CA VAL A 15 6.05 0.14 4.13
C VAL A 15 7.10 0.53 5.17
N ARG A 16 7.67 -0.46 5.85
CA ARG A 16 8.67 -0.18 6.87
C ARG A 16 9.91 0.47 6.28
N ALA A 17 10.38 -0.04 5.15
CA ALA A 17 11.55 0.52 4.48
C ALA A 17 11.31 1.96 4.04
N SER A 18 10.11 2.24 3.53
CA SER A 18 9.76 3.59 3.12
C SER A 18 9.77 4.56 4.28
N ARG A 19 9.18 4.13 5.41
CA ARG A 19 9.17 4.96 6.60
C ARG A 19 10.58 5.21 7.11
N LYS A 20 11.39 4.16 7.16
CA LYS A 20 12.76 4.30 7.67
C LYS A 20 13.64 5.13 6.75
N ALA A 21 13.44 5.01 5.45
CA ALA A 21 14.19 5.83 4.49
C ALA A 21 13.89 7.31 4.68
N GLN A 22 12.67 7.63 5.09
CA GLN A 22 12.28 9.01 5.36
C GLN A 22 12.63 9.43 6.77
N LYS A 23 13.20 8.53 7.56
CA LYS A 23 13.65 8.79 8.94
C LYS A 23 12.50 9.25 9.84
N ILE A 24 11.34 8.61 9.67
CA ILE A 24 10.16 8.93 10.46
C ILE A 24 9.90 7.80 11.45
N ARG A 25 9.65 8.17 12.70
CA ARG A 25 9.28 7.19 13.73
C ARG A 25 7.90 6.62 13.42
N GLN A 26 7.65 5.40 13.89
CA GLN A 26 6.39 4.73 13.62
C GLN A 26 5.19 5.53 14.15
N ASP A 27 5.29 6.04 15.37
CA ASP A 27 4.19 6.80 15.95
C ASP A 27 3.94 8.11 15.22
N ASP A 28 5.01 8.78 14.80
CA ASP A 28 4.89 10.03 14.04
C ASP A 28 4.27 9.77 12.67
N ALA A 29 4.68 8.71 12.01
CA ALA A 29 4.13 8.37 10.70
C ALA A 29 2.64 8.05 10.82
N ALA A 30 2.28 7.24 11.80
CA ALA A 30 0.87 6.88 12.00
C ALA A 30 0.03 8.12 12.24
N GLY A 31 0.49 9.01 13.10
CA GLY A 31 -0.23 10.25 13.37
C GLY A 31 -0.40 11.13 12.15
N SER A 32 0.65 11.24 11.35
CA SER A 32 0.62 12.06 10.13
C SER A 32 -0.33 11.46 9.08
N ILE A 33 -0.34 10.13 8.97
CA ILE A 33 -1.19 9.45 8.00
C ILE A 33 -2.65 9.43 8.45
N GLY A 34 -2.88 9.42 9.74
CA GLY A 34 -4.24 9.36 10.28
C GLY A 34 -4.68 7.95 10.65
N VAL A 35 -3.74 7.07 10.97
CA VAL A 35 -4.04 5.73 11.46
C VAL A 35 -3.42 5.55 12.83
N SER A 36 -3.82 4.50 13.54
CA SER A 36 -3.23 4.23 14.84
C SER A 36 -1.83 3.64 14.65
N GLU A 37 -0.98 3.85 15.63
CA GLU A 37 0.34 3.24 15.61
C GLU A 37 0.23 1.72 15.59
N ASN A 38 -0.76 1.18 16.29
CA ASN A 38 -0.99 -0.24 16.34
C ASN A 38 -1.31 -0.79 14.94
N PHE A 39 -2.14 -0.06 14.18
CA PHE A 39 -2.47 -0.47 12.82
C PHE A 39 -1.22 -0.45 11.92
N LEU A 40 -0.45 0.63 12.00
CA LEU A 40 0.76 0.72 11.20
C LEU A 40 1.72 -0.40 11.55
N GLY A 41 1.85 -0.72 12.84
CA GLY A 41 2.68 -1.84 13.26
C GLY A 41 2.23 -3.15 12.69
N LYS A 42 0.92 -3.38 12.63
CA LYS A 42 0.39 -4.60 12.02
C LYS A 42 0.77 -4.69 10.55
N VAL A 43 0.64 -3.59 9.82
CA VAL A 43 1.00 -3.57 8.40
C VAL A 43 2.47 -3.90 8.23
N GLU A 44 3.33 -3.27 9.03
CA GLU A 44 4.78 -3.48 8.90
C GLU A 44 5.19 -4.91 9.26
N ARG A 45 4.43 -5.57 10.12
CA ARG A 45 4.72 -6.96 10.47
C ARG A 45 4.11 -7.96 9.48
N GLY A 46 3.42 -7.47 8.45
CA GLY A 46 2.90 -8.34 7.41
C GLY A 46 1.59 -9.02 7.75
N SER A 47 0.78 -8.40 8.61
CA SER A 47 -0.52 -8.97 8.95
C SER A 47 -1.37 -9.13 7.70
N GLU A 48 -2.02 -10.29 7.58
CA GLU A 48 -2.85 -10.58 6.43
C GLU A 48 -4.30 -10.12 6.61
N SER A 49 -4.65 -9.67 7.79
CA SER A 49 -6.03 -9.25 8.05
C SER A 49 -6.07 -7.79 8.45
N VAL A 50 -5.79 -6.92 7.49
CA VAL A 50 -5.90 -5.48 7.70
C VAL A 50 -6.98 -4.93 6.79
N GLN A 51 -7.55 -3.81 7.19
CA GLN A 51 -8.58 -3.17 6.38
C GLN A 51 -7.93 -2.50 5.17
N TRP A 52 -8.44 -2.84 3.96
CA TRP A 52 -7.84 -2.39 2.71
C TRP A 52 -7.79 -0.87 2.60
N GLY A 53 -8.88 -0.20 2.94
CA GLY A 53 -8.92 1.25 2.82
C GLY A 53 -7.83 1.91 3.64
N LYS A 54 -7.63 1.44 4.87
CA LYS A 54 -6.59 1.99 5.71
C LYS A 54 -5.20 1.62 5.22
N LEU A 55 -5.05 0.44 4.63
CA LEU A 55 -3.77 0.06 4.04
C LEU A 55 -3.40 1.01 2.93
N PHE A 56 -4.33 1.31 2.03
CA PHE A 56 -4.05 2.24 0.94
C PHE A 56 -3.79 3.65 1.45
N GLN A 57 -4.42 4.04 2.56
CA GLN A 57 -4.13 5.31 3.20
C GLN A 57 -2.67 5.38 3.67
N VAL A 58 -2.17 4.28 4.22
CA VAL A 58 -0.77 4.20 4.64
C VAL A 58 0.17 4.29 3.43
N LEU A 59 -0.14 3.54 2.38
CA LEU A 59 0.70 3.54 1.18
C LEU A 59 0.77 4.93 0.58
N GLU A 60 -0.38 5.58 0.43
CA GLU A 60 -0.43 6.92 -0.12
C GLU A 60 0.33 7.91 0.76
N GLY A 61 0.15 7.80 2.05
CA GLY A 61 0.80 8.72 2.99
C GLY A 61 2.31 8.61 3.00
N LEU A 62 2.85 7.46 2.59
CA LEU A 62 4.30 7.26 2.50
C LEU A 62 4.84 7.44 1.08
N GLY A 63 3.99 7.82 0.13
CA GLY A 63 4.43 8.04 -1.24
C GLY A 63 4.63 6.76 -2.03
N ILE A 64 3.99 5.67 -1.61
CA ILE A 64 4.10 4.39 -2.29
C ILE A 64 2.96 4.27 -3.30
N HIS A 65 3.32 4.10 -4.56
CA HIS A 65 2.33 3.96 -5.63
C HIS A 65 2.15 2.49 -5.95
N VAL A 66 0.90 2.03 -5.96
CA VAL A 66 0.59 0.64 -6.25
C VAL A 66 0.24 0.50 -7.72
N MET A 67 0.93 -0.42 -8.38
CA MET A 67 0.71 -0.69 -9.79
C MET A 67 0.57 -2.18 -9.97
N VAL A 68 -0.24 -2.56 -10.95
CA VAL A 68 -0.47 -3.97 -11.22
C VAL A 68 -0.07 -4.23 -12.68
N ASP A 69 0.79 -5.21 -12.88
CA ASP A 69 1.23 -5.62 -14.20
C ASP A 69 0.29 -6.71 -14.69
N VAL A 70 -0.48 -6.41 -15.73
CA VAL A 70 -1.48 -7.34 -16.23
C VAL A 70 -1.31 -7.51 -17.73
N PRO A 71 -1.81 -8.64 -18.30
CA PRO A 71 -1.85 -8.80 -19.74
C PRO A 71 -2.70 -7.73 -20.40
N GLU A 72 -2.40 -7.46 -21.66
CA GLU A 72 -3.07 -6.38 -22.38
C GLU A 72 -4.58 -6.57 -22.49
N ASP A 73 -5.02 -7.80 -22.65
CA ASP A 73 -6.45 -8.04 -22.76
C ASP A 73 -7.17 -7.72 -21.44
N VAL A 74 -6.52 -7.92 -20.30
CA VAL A 74 -7.09 -7.54 -19.01
C VAL A 74 -7.19 -6.03 -18.91
N ALA A 75 -6.15 -5.33 -19.30
CA ALA A 75 -6.14 -3.87 -19.27
C ALA A 75 -7.22 -3.29 -20.17
N ALA A 76 -7.37 -3.86 -21.38
CA ALA A 76 -8.38 -3.41 -22.30
C ALA A 76 -9.80 -3.65 -21.75
N HIS A 77 -10.00 -4.78 -21.11
CA HIS A 77 -11.29 -5.10 -20.51
C HIS A 77 -11.63 -4.15 -19.38
N LEU A 78 -10.67 -3.86 -18.54
CA LEU A 78 -10.86 -2.92 -17.44
C LEU A 78 -11.21 -1.53 -17.95
N GLU A 79 -10.50 -1.10 -19.00
CA GLU A 79 -10.76 0.21 -19.57
C GLU A 79 -12.16 0.29 -20.16
N ALA A 80 -12.61 -0.78 -20.81
CA ALA A 80 -13.96 -0.82 -21.36
C ALA A 80 -15.00 -0.72 -20.26
N VAL A 81 -14.79 -1.40 -19.14
CA VAL A 81 -15.72 -1.34 -18.01
C VAL A 81 -15.74 0.07 -17.44
N ARG A 82 -14.58 0.69 -17.27
CA ARG A 82 -14.51 2.02 -16.68
C ARG A 82 -15.13 3.07 -17.57
N SER A 83 -14.98 2.93 -18.89
CA SER A 83 -15.53 3.95 -19.79
C SER A 83 -17.02 3.82 -19.97
N LYS A 84 -17.64 2.72 -19.50
CA LYS A 84 -19.07 2.54 -19.61
C LYS A 84 -19.86 3.20 -18.52
N GLY A 85 -19.31 4.05 -17.80
CA GLY A 85 -20.12 4.81 -16.92
C GLY A 85 -19.95 4.58 -15.53
N GLN A 86 -18.95 4.33 -15.32
CA GLN A 86 -18.78 4.36 -13.94
C GLN A 86 -18.54 5.73 -13.52
#